data_68865c40a41753accc96eb23a3b143ab
#
_entry.id   68865c40a41753accc96eb23a3b143ab
#
_cell.length_a   1.000
_cell.length_b   1.000
_cell.length_c   1.000
_cell.angle_alpha   90.00
_cell.angle_beta   90.00
_cell.angle_gamma   90.00
#
_symmetry.space_group_name_H-M   'P 1'
#
loop_
_entity.id
_entity.type
_entity.pdbx_description
1 polymer ?
#
loop_
_entity_poly.entity_id
_entity_poly.type
_entity_poly.pdbx_seq_one_letter_code
_entity_poly.pdbx_strand_id
1 'polypeptide(L)'
;MKDEMEKIRELVEALLEKMGCPASANLIEYPENIFFSVHTKDGGILIGEDGERLRALNHVVHKITDKLFPETKDSLKFFIDVNDYQKQKIEEIKDMARLSAQRVRYFKKEIEMQPMSSYERRIIHATLTEYPDIATESTGEGRERRVVIRPL
;
A
#
# COMPACT_ATOMS: atom_id res chain seq x y z
N MET A 1 -3.69 -8.16 -21.98
CA MET A 1 -3.89 -7.70 -20.60
C MET A 1 -4.62 -8.70 -19.70
N LYS A 2 -5.81 -9.20 -20.07
CA LYS A 2 -6.50 -10.25 -19.28
C LYS A 2 -5.72 -11.55 -19.15
N ASP A 3 -5.07 -12.00 -20.21
CA ASP A 3 -4.27 -13.21 -20.20
C ASP A 3 -3.03 -13.07 -19.32
N GLU A 4 -2.43 -11.90 -19.30
CA GLU A 4 -1.27 -11.59 -18.46
C GLU A 4 -1.66 -11.57 -16.98
N MET A 5 -2.81 -10.97 -16.65
CA MET A 5 -3.36 -10.96 -15.29
C MET A 5 -3.63 -12.38 -14.79
N GLU A 6 -4.22 -13.23 -15.62
CA GLU A 6 -4.48 -14.61 -15.26
C GLU A 6 -3.17 -15.38 -15.02
N LYS A 7 -2.15 -15.18 -15.86
CA LYS A 7 -0.84 -15.78 -15.65
C LYS A 7 -0.17 -15.29 -14.37
N ILE A 8 -0.31 -14.02 -14.04
CA ILE A 8 0.21 -13.48 -12.77
C ILE A 8 -0.54 -14.09 -11.59
N ARG A 9 -1.86 -14.22 -11.67
CA ARG A 9 -2.67 -14.89 -10.66
C ARG A 9 -2.19 -16.32 -10.42
N GLU A 10 -2.00 -17.08 -11.49
CA GLU A 10 -1.49 -18.45 -11.43
C GLU A 10 -0.08 -18.52 -10.84
N LEU A 11 0.78 -17.56 -11.19
CA LEU A 11 2.12 -17.43 -10.62
C LEU A 11 2.07 -17.20 -9.11
N VAL A 12 1.22 -16.30 -8.65
CA VAL A 12 1.03 -16.01 -7.22
C VAL A 12 0.56 -17.27 -6.48
N GLU A 13 -0.45 -17.93 -6.99
CA GLU A 13 -0.99 -19.16 -6.38
C GLU A 13 0.05 -20.29 -6.35
N ALA A 14 0.81 -20.48 -7.44
CA ALA A 14 1.87 -21.48 -7.50
C ALA A 14 3.00 -21.19 -6.51
N LEU A 15 3.38 -19.93 -6.37
CA LEU A 15 4.39 -19.51 -5.41
C LEU A 15 3.94 -19.74 -3.97
N LEU A 16 2.71 -19.38 -3.64
CA LEU A 16 2.12 -19.63 -2.30
C LEU A 16 2.07 -21.11 -1.98
N GLU A 17 1.71 -21.96 -2.93
CA GLU A 17 1.70 -23.41 -2.75
C GLU A 17 3.11 -23.95 -2.44
N LYS A 18 4.12 -23.50 -3.19
CA LYS A 18 5.53 -23.88 -2.96
C LYS A 18 6.07 -23.38 -1.62
N MET A 19 5.55 -22.27 -1.12
CA MET A 19 5.90 -21.75 0.20
C MET A 19 5.21 -22.49 1.36
N GLY A 20 4.33 -23.45 1.07
CA GLY A 20 3.57 -24.18 2.06
C GLY A 20 2.34 -23.43 2.59
N CYS A 21 1.92 -22.37 1.91
CA CYS A 21 0.77 -21.54 2.25
C CYS A 21 -0.24 -21.51 1.10
N PRO A 22 -0.80 -22.66 0.65
CA PRO A 22 -1.68 -22.70 -0.51
C PRO A 22 -2.92 -21.83 -0.27
N ALA A 23 -3.21 -20.97 -1.23
CA ALA A 23 -4.38 -20.09 -1.19
C ALA A 23 -4.75 -19.64 -2.60
N SER A 24 -6.01 -19.27 -2.78
CA SER A 24 -6.50 -18.68 -4.02
C SER A 24 -6.29 -17.17 -4.01
N ALA A 25 -5.93 -16.61 -5.15
CA ALA A 25 -5.81 -15.17 -5.35
C ALA A 25 -6.99 -14.68 -6.19
N ASN A 26 -7.72 -13.69 -5.66
CA ASN A 26 -8.84 -13.06 -6.34
C ASN A 26 -8.41 -11.72 -6.94
N LEU A 27 -8.70 -11.53 -8.21
CA LEU A 27 -8.41 -10.29 -8.91
C LEU A 27 -9.47 -9.23 -8.57
N ILE A 28 -9.02 -8.09 -8.07
CA ILE A 28 -9.87 -6.92 -7.80
C ILE A 28 -9.31 -5.75 -8.59
N GLU A 29 -10.12 -5.21 -9.50
CA GLU A 29 -9.75 -4.09 -10.34
C GLU A 29 -10.27 -2.78 -9.75
N TYR A 30 -9.36 -1.83 -9.54
CA TYR A 30 -9.68 -0.43 -9.22
C TYR A 30 -9.23 0.47 -10.38
N PRO A 31 -9.75 1.69 -10.50
CA PRO A 31 -9.39 2.58 -11.62
C PRO A 31 -7.88 2.81 -11.80
N GLU A 32 -7.12 2.82 -10.71
CA GLU A 32 -5.69 3.11 -10.75
C GLU A 32 -4.79 1.90 -10.48
N ASN A 33 -5.32 0.85 -9.87
CA ASN A 33 -4.52 -0.30 -9.41
C ASN A 33 -5.31 -1.60 -9.51
N ILE A 34 -4.56 -2.68 -9.67
CA ILE A 34 -5.08 -4.05 -9.63
C ILE A 34 -4.55 -4.73 -8.38
N PHE A 35 -5.43 -5.37 -7.63
CA PHE A 35 -5.06 -6.13 -6.46
C PHE A 35 -5.34 -7.62 -6.65
N PHE A 36 -4.37 -8.44 -6.28
CA PHE A 36 -4.56 -9.87 -6.08
C PHE A 36 -4.79 -10.10 -4.58
N SER A 37 -6.05 -10.31 -4.21
CA SER A 37 -6.46 -10.49 -2.82
C SER A 37 -6.37 -11.96 -2.45
N VAL A 38 -5.58 -12.25 -1.43
CA VAL A 38 -5.38 -13.60 -0.88
C VAL A 38 -5.95 -13.67 0.53
N HIS A 39 -6.78 -14.66 0.80
CA HIS A 39 -7.30 -14.95 2.13
C HIS A 39 -6.79 -16.32 2.59
N THR A 40 -6.11 -16.34 3.72
CA THR A 40 -5.48 -17.55 4.25
C THR A 40 -5.36 -17.53 5.77
N LYS A 41 -5.35 -18.72 6.39
CA LYS A 41 -5.05 -18.88 7.82
C LYS A 41 -3.58 -18.58 8.14
N ASP A 42 -2.70 -18.68 7.15
CA ASP A 42 -1.26 -18.46 7.27
C ASP A 42 -0.87 -16.98 7.01
N GLY A 43 -1.81 -16.06 7.19
CA GLY A 43 -1.62 -14.64 6.95
C GLY A 43 -0.43 -14.04 7.70
N GLY A 44 -0.22 -14.44 8.95
CA GLY A 44 0.90 -13.99 9.75
C GLY A 44 2.26 -14.35 9.15
N ILE A 45 2.37 -15.51 8.50
CA ILE A 45 3.59 -15.95 7.83
C ILE A 45 3.84 -15.12 6.57
N LEU A 46 2.79 -14.84 5.79
CA LEU A 46 2.88 -14.12 4.52
C LEU A 46 3.03 -12.61 4.70
N ILE A 47 2.47 -12.04 5.76
CA ILE A 47 2.54 -10.60 6.05
C ILE A 47 3.84 -10.26 6.76
N GLY A 48 4.17 -10.99 7.83
CA GLY A 48 5.32 -10.74 8.67
C GLY A 48 5.17 -9.49 9.55
N GLU A 49 6.21 -9.15 10.28
CA GLU A 49 6.24 -7.97 11.13
C GLU A 49 6.16 -6.69 10.26
N ASP A 50 5.20 -5.83 10.56
CA ASP A 50 4.94 -4.58 9.83
C ASP A 50 4.79 -4.75 8.30
N GLY A 51 4.34 -5.92 7.85
CA GLY A 51 4.16 -6.21 6.43
C GLY A 51 5.44 -6.47 5.66
N GLU A 52 6.55 -6.75 6.34
CA GLU A 52 7.86 -6.95 5.72
C GLU A 52 7.86 -8.10 4.71
N ARG A 53 7.28 -9.25 5.09
CA ARG A 53 7.21 -10.41 4.20
C ARG A 53 6.27 -10.19 3.02
N LEU A 54 5.19 -9.48 3.24
CA LEU A 54 4.27 -9.10 2.16
C LEU A 54 4.94 -8.18 1.14
N ARG A 55 5.74 -7.22 1.60
CA ARG A 55 6.55 -6.37 0.71
C ARG A 55 7.56 -7.20 -0.08
N ALA A 56 8.22 -8.15 0.56
CA ALA A 56 9.17 -9.06 -0.09
C ALA A 56 8.47 -9.92 -1.14
N LEU A 57 7.29 -10.47 -0.84
CA LEU A 57 6.48 -11.24 -1.77
C LEU A 57 6.10 -10.41 -3.01
N ASN A 58 5.61 -9.19 -2.81
CA ASN A 58 5.32 -8.26 -3.89
C ASN A 58 6.56 -7.99 -4.75
N HIS A 59 7.69 -7.74 -4.13
CA HIS A 59 8.95 -7.47 -4.82
C HIS A 59 9.36 -8.64 -5.71
N VAL A 60 9.34 -9.86 -5.18
CA VAL A 60 9.71 -11.08 -5.93
C VAL A 60 8.77 -11.30 -7.12
N VAL A 61 7.46 -11.20 -6.89
CA VAL A 61 6.47 -11.40 -7.96
C VAL A 61 6.60 -10.33 -9.03
N HIS A 62 6.83 -9.07 -8.67
CA HIS A 62 7.10 -8.02 -9.65
C HIS A 62 8.34 -8.30 -10.49
N LYS A 63 9.43 -8.74 -9.88
CA LYS A 63 10.65 -9.10 -10.61
C LYS A 63 10.46 -10.26 -11.58
N ILE A 64 9.70 -11.27 -11.19
CA ILE A 64 9.37 -12.39 -12.06
C ILE A 64 8.48 -11.91 -13.22
N THR A 65 7.48 -11.10 -12.92
CA THR A 65 6.56 -10.54 -13.91
C THR A 65 7.27 -9.66 -14.92
N ASP A 66 8.15 -8.77 -14.47
CA ASP A 66 8.97 -7.90 -15.34
C ASP A 66 9.81 -8.72 -16.33
N LYS A 67 10.25 -9.88 -15.90
CA LYS A 67 11.05 -10.78 -16.73
C LYS A 67 10.22 -11.58 -17.73
N LEU A 68 9.03 -12.00 -17.31
CA LEU A 68 8.10 -12.75 -18.17
C LEU A 68 7.37 -11.85 -19.18
N PHE A 69 7.08 -10.63 -18.79
CA PHE A 69 6.33 -9.66 -19.58
C PHE A 69 7.04 -8.31 -19.66
N PRO A 70 8.22 -8.24 -20.29
CA PRO A 70 9.02 -7.00 -20.31
C PRO A 70 8.30 -5.81 -20.97
N GLU A 71 7.35 -6.09 -21.87
CA GLU A 71 6.57 -5.08 -22.60
C GLU A 71 5.56 -4.35 -21.70
N THR A 72 5.15 -4.96 -20.59
CA THR A 72 4.13 -4.43 -19.69
C THR A 72 4.70 -3.86 -18.40
N LYS A 73 6.02 -3.87 -18.25
CA LYS A 73 6.72 -3.45 -17.04
C LYS A 73 6.28 -2.09 -16.50
N ASP A 74 6.08 -1.12 -17.35
CA ASP A 74 5.72 0.24 -16.95
C ASP A 74 4.20 0.49 -16.93
N SER A 75 3.43 -0.38 -17.58
CA SER A 75 1.98 -0.22 -17.71
C SER A 75 1.16 -1.03 -16.71
N LEU A 76 1.75 -2.11 -16.19
CA LEU A 76 1.06 -3.06 -15.33
C LEU A 76 1.34 -2.77 -13.85
N LYS A 77 0.41 -2.06 -13.22
CA LYS A 77 0.50 -1.78 -11.78
C LYS A 77 -0.42 -2.72 -11.02
N PHE A 78 0.15 -3.64 -10.29
CA PHE A 78 -0.60 -4.55 -9.43
C PHE A 78 0.08 -4.72 -8.07
N PHE A 79 -0.71 -5.16 -7.09
CA PHE A 79 -0.25 -5.45 -5.74
C PHE A 79 -0.88 -6.75 -5.24
N ILE A 80 -0.14 -7.49 -4.44
CA ILE A 80 -0.67 -8.64 -3.71
C ILE A 80 -1.01 -8.18 -2.31
N ASP A 81 -2.23 -8.45 -1.88
CA ASP A 81 -2.67 -8.21 -0.52
C ASP A 81 -3.10 -9.52 0.15
N VAL A 82 -2.83 -9.64 1.43
CA VAL A 82 -3.15 -10.83 2.22
C VAL A 82 -4.05 -10.42 3.38
N ASN A 83 -5.21 -11.05 3.48
CA ASN A 83 -6.20 -10.83 4.53
C ASN A 83 -6.58 -9.34 4.72
N ASP A 84 -6.64 -8.60 3.63
CA ASP A 84 -6.94 -7.16 3.60
C ASP A 84 -5.96 -6.29 4.43
N TYR A 85 -4.74 -6.75 4.63
CA TYR A 85 -3.73 -6.05 5.43
C TYR A 85 -3.42 -4.65 4.90
N GLN A 86 -3.12 -4.52 3.62
CA GLN A 86 -2.83 -3.23 2.98
C GLN A 86 -4.04 -2.31 3.01
N LYS A 87 -5.21 -2.85 2.74
CA LYS A 87 -6.47 -2.10 2.77
C LYS A 87 -6.75 -1.51 4.15
N GLN A 88 -6.59 -2.31 5.21
CA GLN A 88 -6.77 -1.85 6.60
C GLN A 88 -5.71 -0.80 6.96
N LYS A 89 -4.46 -1.00 6.58
CA LYS A 89 -3.38 -0.05 6.85
C LYS A 89 -3.62 1.30 6.18
N ILE A 90 -4.12 1.31 4.96
CA ILE A 90 -4.49 2.53 4.24
C ILE A 90 -5.61 3.28 5.00
N GLU A 91 -6.65 2.57 5.45
CA GLU A 91 -7.73 3.18 6.22
C GLU A 91 -7.25 3.74 7.56
N GLU A 92 -6.37 3.04 8.26
CA GLU A 92 -5.75 3.53 9.50
C GLU A 92 -4.96 4.83 9.28
N ILE A 93 -4.20 4.91 8.20
CA ILE A 93 -3.46 6.12 7.83
C ILE A 93 -4.40 7.29 7.53
N LYS A 94 -5.48 7.04 6.78
CA LYS A 94 -6.50 8.05 6.50
C LYS A 94 -7.17 8.57 7.77
N ASP A 95 -7.52 7.67 8.68
CA ASP A 95 -8.16 8.04 9.95
C ASP A 95 -7.20 8.84 10.83
N MET A 96 -5.94 8.44 10.89
CA MET A 96 -4.90 9.19 11.60
C MET A 96 -4.71 10.60 11.01
N ALA A 97 -4.71 10.71 9.70
CA ALA A 97 -4.61 12.00 9.01
C ALA A 97 -5.80 12.92 9.35
N ARG A 98 -7.03 12.40 9.30
CA ARG A 98 -8.24 13.14 9.63
C ARG A 98 -8.24 13.61 11.09
N LEU A 99 -7.87 12.73 12.00
CA LEU A 99 -7.77 13.07 13.43
C LEU A 99 -6.72 14.16 13.67
N SER A 100 -5.56 14.05 13.04
CA SER A 100 -4.50 15.06 13.14
C SER A 100 -4.96 16.41 12.56
N ALA A 101 -5.66 16.40 11.43
CA ALA A 101 -6.23 17.62 10.84
C ALA A 101 -7.22 18.30 11.77
N GLN A 102 -8.09 17.54 12.42
CA GLN A 102 -9.03 18.09 13.42
C GLN A 102 -8.32 18.76 14.60
N ARG A 103 -7.24 18.14 15.08
CA ARG A 103 -6.42 18.72 16.17
C ARG A 103 -5.73 20.01 15.72
N VAL A 104 -5.18 20.05 14.52
CA VAL A 104 -4.57 21.26 13.95
C VAL A 104 -5.59 22.38 13.84
N ARG A 105 -6.80 22.08 13.37
CA ARG A 105 -7.89 23.05 13.28
C ARG A 105 -8.30 23.61 14.65
N TYR A 106 -8.43 22.74 15.63
CA TYR A 106 -8.87 23.12 16.97
C TYR A 106 -7.82 23.93 17.73
N PHE A 107 -6.58 23.43 17.78
CA PHE A 107 -5.50 24.05 18.56
C PHE A 107 -4.73 25.13 17.81
N LYS A 108 -4.93 25.27 16.49
CA LYS A 108 -4.21 26.21 15.62
C LYS A 108 -2.68 26.03 15.68
N LYS A 109 -2.23 24.82 15.88
CA LYS A 109 -0.82 24.43 15.93
C LYS A 109 -0.52 23.33 14.92
N GLU A 110 0.66 23.38 14.36
CA GLU A 110 1.13 22.32 13.46
C GLU A 110 1.33 20.99 14.21
N ILE A 111 1.12 19.89 13.51
CA ILE A 111 1.41 18.53 13.99
C ILE A 111 2.39 17.90 13.03
N GLU A 112 3.47 17.37 13.57
CA GLU A 112 4.45 16.57 12.87
C GLU A 112 4.10 15.09 13.04
N MET A 113 3.87 14.40 11.93
CA MET A 113 3.52 12.98 11.95
C MET A 113 4.78 12.11 12.08
N GLN A 114 4.57 10.84 12.35
CA GLN A 114 5.65 9.84 12.37
C GLN A 114 6.30 9.69 10.99
N PRO A 115 7.60 9.37 10.92
CA PRO A 115 8.23 9.02 9.65
C PRO A 115 7.50 7.89 8.95
N MET A 116 7.34 8.01 7.64
CA MET A 116 6.62 7.04 6.84
C MET A 116 7.10 7.03 5.39
N SER A 117 6.70 5.99 4.66
CA SER A 117 7.06 5.84 3.25
C SER A 117 6.46 6.93 2.37
N SER A 118 7.03 7.12 1.19
CA SER A 118 6.50 8.07 0.19
C SER A 118 5.06 7.76 -0.21
N TYR A 119 4.71 6.50 -0.27
CA TYR A 119 3.34 6.04 -0.56
C TYR A 119 2.37 6.45 0.54
N GLU A 120 2.71 6.20 1.80
CA GLU A 120 1.91 6.60 2.96
C GLU A 120 1.75 8.13 3.05
N ARG A 121 2.82 8.88 2.83
CA ARG A 121 2.75 10.35 2.79
C ARG A 121 1.81 10.87 1.70
N ARG A 122 1.81 10.22 0.54
CA ARG A 122 0.90 10.55 -0.57
C ARG A 122 -0.56 10.34 -0.18
N ILE A 123 -0.87 9.25 0.54
CA ILE A 123 -2.22 9.00 1.06
C ILE A 123 -2.67 10.14 1.96
N ILE A 124 -1.81 10.61 2.87
CA ILE A 124 -2.13 11.71 3.78
C ILE A 124 -2.39 13.00 3.01
N HIS A 125 -1.53 13.37 2.07
CA HIS A 125 -1.73 14.56 1.23
C HIS A 125 -3.06 14.50 0.47
N ALA A 126 -3.36 13.36 -0.14
CA ALA A 126 -4.62 13.16 -0.87
C ALA A 126 -5.85 13.23 0.04
N THR A 127 -5.79 12.62 1.21
CA THR A 127 -6.89 12.61 2.18
C THR A 127 -7.19 14.03 2.70
N LEU A 128 -6.17 14.83 2.93
CA LEU A 128 -6.31 16.17 3.51
C LEU A 128 -6.56 17.29 2.47
N THR A 129 -6.59 16.99 1.20
CA THR A 129 -7.00 17.97 0.17
C THR A 129 -8.43 18.46 0.34
N GLU A 130 -9.29 17.70 1.01
CA GLU A 130 -10.67 18.08 1.34
C GLU A 130 -10.77 19.18 2.40
N TYR A 131 -9.68 19.49 3.09
CA TYR A 131 -9.63 20.47 4.18
C TYR A 131 -8.99 21.77 3.69
N PRO A 132 -9.79 22.79 3.29
CA PRO A 132 -9.27 24.02 2.69
C PRO A 132 -8.44 24.88 3.63
N ASP A 133 -8.62 24.70 4.94
CA ASP A 133 -7.92 25.44 6.00
C ASP A 133 -6.67 24.71 6.54
N ILE A 134 -6.27 23.62 5.88
CA ILE A 134 -5.14 22.79 6.28
C ILE A 134 -4.12 22.75 5.13
N ALA A 135 -2.85 22.92 5.47
CA ALA A 135 -1.74 22.68 4.56
C ALA A 135 -0.94 21.46 5.00
N THR A 136 -0.47 20.68 4.05
CA THR A 136 0.39 19.50 4.29
C THR A 136 1.70 19.65 3.54
N GLU A 137 2.80 19.28 4.20
CA GLU A 137 4.14 19.36 3.64
C GLU A 137 4.95 18.13 4.08
N SER A 138 5.70 17.52 3.15
CA SER A 138 6.67 16.48 3.49
C SER A 138 8.01 17.13 3.85
N THR A 139 8.56 16.78 5.01
CA THR A 139 9.84 17.28 5.51
C THR A 139 10.76 16.13 5.93
N GLY A 140 12.05 16.41 6.03
CA GLY A 140 13.06 15.42 6.41
C GLY A 140 13.64 14.68 5.21
N GLU A 141 14.57 13.78 5.48
CA GLU A 141 15.29 13.02 4.47
C GLU A 141 15.28 11.52 4.77
N GLY A 142 15.24 10.71 3.71
CA GLY A 142 15.34 9.25 3.82
C GLY A 142 14.27 8.65 4.72
N ARG A 143 14.70 7.84 5.68
CA ARG A 143 13.80 7.13 6.61
C ARG A 143 13.14 8.04 7.63
N GLU A 144 13.66 9.24 7.84
CA GLU A 144 13.12 10.23 8.77
C GLU A 144 12.09 11.15 8.12
N ARG A 145 11.84 10.99 6.84
CA ARG A 145 10.90 11.84 6.11
C ARG A 145 9.46 11.61 6.55
N ARG A 146 8.75 12.70 6.79
CA ARG A 146 7.41 12.71 7.42
C ARG A 146 6.54 13.82 6.86
N VAL A 147 5.26 13.79 7.19
CA VAL A 147 4.30 14.85 6.86
C VAL A 147 4.14 15.78 8.06
N VAL A 148 4.15 17.07 7.81
CA VAL A 148 3.75 18.12 8.75
C VAL A 148 2.40 18.66 8.29
N ILE A 149 1.45 18.75 9.22
CA ILE A 149 0.12 19.29 8.99
C ILE A 149 0.04 20.64 9.69
N ARG A 150 -0.29 21.68 8.94
CA ARG A 150 -0.33 23.06 9.43
C ARG A 150 -1.69 23.71 9.24
N PRO A 151 -2.10 24.62 10.14
CA PRO A 151 -3.22 25.50 9.85
C PRO A 151 -2.78 26.54 8.80
N LEU A 152 -3.70 26.91 7.93
CA LEU A 152 -3.51 28.04 7.00
C LEU A 152 -3.80 29.37 7.68
#